data_31ff957b724e0734ba49832069d87bc4
#
_entry.id   31ff957b724e0734ba49832069d87bc4
#
_cell.length_a   1.000
_cell.length_b   1.000
_cell.length_c   1.000
_cell.angle_alpha   90.00
_cell.angle_beta   90.00
_cell.angle_gamma   90.00
#
_symmetry.space_group_name_H-M   'P 1'
#
loop_
_entity.id
_entity.type
_entity.pdbx_description
1 polymer ?
#
loop_
_entity_poly.entity_id
_entity_poly.type
_entity_poly.pdbx_seq_one_letter_code
_entity_poly.pdbx_strand_id
1 'polypeptide(L)'
;GIGSTIFERDMMRHNAIIVGGGAAGLTAPAFLAKSGRTPLLLEKQAQCGGLINSFTRDGFTFDGGIRALENAGVMFPMLKSLGIEIEFLKNRVSIGIEDQVIKVDSSQDLSAYEALLKSLYPKSADEIAAIVADIQQITRYMEIQYGIENPLFLDIRADRDYFIKKVFPWIFKYALTVPKVARKDQP
;
A
#
# COMPACT_ATOMS: atom_id res chain seq x y z
N GLY A 1 -51.43 30.05 -26.58
CA GLY A 1 -50.64 28.88 -26.56
C GLY A 1 -49.51 29.03 -25.55
N ILE A 2 -49.70 28.50 -24.36
CA ILE A 2 -48.68 28.49 -23.33
C ILE A 2 -47.73 27.32 -23.70
N GLY A 3 -46.57 27.67 -24.26
CA GLY A 3 -45.50 26.69 -24.51
C GLY A 3 -45.01 26.09 -23.20
N SER A 4 -45.29 24.83 -22.98
CA SER A 4 -44.63 24.02 -21.95
C SER A 4 -43.17 23.79 -22.34
N THR A 5 -42.31 24.64 -21.84
CA THR A 5 -40.84 24.34 -21.86
C THR A 5 -40.64 23.22 -20.84
N ILE A 6 -40.74 22.00 -21.32
CA ILE A 6 -40.30 20.84 -20.55
C ILE A 6 -38.77 21.00 -20.51
N PHE A 7 -38.29 21.36 -19.34
CA PHE A 7 -36.90 21.13 -18.98
C PHE A 7 -36.68 19.61 -19.05
N GLU A 8 -36.20 19.13 -20.20
CA GLU A 8 -35.50 17.84 -20.25
C GLU A 8 -34.30 17.97 -19.32
N ARG A 9 -34.51 17.61 -18.06
CA ARG A 9 -33.39 17.25 -17.20
C ARG A 9 -32.71 16.11 -17.93
N ASP A 10 -31.55 16.38 -18.45
CA ASP A 10 -30.60 15.39 -18.93
C ASP A 10 -30.33 14.47 -17.73
N MET A 11 -31.15 13.41 -17.60
CA MET A 11 -31.00 12.45 -16.52
C MET A 11 -29.73 11.70 -16.80
N MET A 12 -28.62 12.14 -16.20
CA MET A 12 -27.35 11.40 -16.25
C MET A 12 -27.64 9.96 -15.81
N ARG A 13 -27.61 9.04 -16.76
CA ARG A 13 -27.76 7.63 -16.50
C ARG A 13 -26.45 7.10 -15.96
N HIS A 14 -26.43 6.76 -14.70
CA HIS A 14 -25.31 6.05 -14.09
C HIS A 14 -25.37 4.56 -14.45
N ASN A 15 -24.25 4.02 -14.91
CA ASN A 15 -24.14 2.61 -15.29
C ASN A 15 -23.49 1.74 -14.22
N ALA A 16 -23.10 2.34 -13.09
CA ALA A 16 -22.61 1.66 -11.90
C ALA A 16 -22.93 2.51 -10.66
N ILE A 17 -23.30 1.87 -9.58
CA ILE A 17 -23.50 2.50 -8.27
C ILE A 17 -22.51 1.88 -7.29
N ILE A 18 -21.72 2.72 -6.65
CA ILE A 18 -20.74 2.33 -5.63
C ILE A 18 -21.21 2.89 -4.29
N VAL A 19 -21.23 2.06 -3.28
CA VAL A 19 -21.65 2.44 -1.92
C VAL A 19 -20.43 2.42 -0.99
N GLY A 20 -20.16 3.57 -0.39
CA GLY A 20 -19.04 3.80 0.51
C GLY A 20 -17.84 4.46 -0.18
N GLY A 21 -17.41 5.61 0.35
CA GLY A 21 -16.32 6.45 -0.17
C GLY A 21 -14.98 6.19 0.51
N GLY A 22 -14.69 4.98 0.98
CA GLY A 22 -13.35 4.58 1.43
C GLY A 22 -12.38 4.37 0.25
N ALA A 23 -11.15 3.91 0.53
CA ALA A 23 -10.11 3.73 -0.50
C ALA A 23 -10.59 2.90 -1.71
N ALA A 24 -11.19 1.74 -1.46
CA ALA A 24 -11.71 0.87 -2.52
C ALA A 24 -12.88 1.53 -3.26
N GLY A 25 -13.79 2.18 -2.51
CA GLY A 25 -14.95 2.87 -3.07
C GLY A 25 -14.60 4.12 -3.89
N LEU A 26 -13.45 4.73 -3.69
CA LEU A 26 -12.92 5.82 -4.50
C LEU A 26 -12.15 5.29 -5.72
N THR A 27 -11.41 4.20 -5.55
CA THR A 27 -10.61 3.61 -6.63
C THR A 27 -11.47 3.00 -7.73
N ALA A 28 -12.50 2.24 -7.37
CA ALA A 28 -13.35 1.56 -8.35
C ALA A 28 -14.06 2.54 -9.33
N PRO A 29 -14.73 3.61 -8.88
CA PRO A 29 -15.34 4.56 -9.78
C PRO A 29 -14.31 5.36 -10.59
N ALA A 30 -13.10 5.61 -10.04
CA ALA A 30 -12.04 6.27 -10.80
C ALA A 30 -11.62 5.45 -12.03
N PHE A 31 -11.44 4.15 -11.90
CA PHE A 31 -11.15 3.26 -13.03
C PHE A 31 -12.35 3.11 -13.98
N LEU A 32 -13.56 3.04 -13.47
CA LEU A 32 -14.77 3.03 -14.29
C LEU A 32 -14.90 4.31 -15.13
N ALA A 33 -14.68 5.47 -14.50
CA ALA A 33 -14.71 6.76 -15.20
C ALA A 33 -13.60 6.85 -16.26
N LYS A 34 -12.39 6.38 -15.93
CA LYS A 34 -11.28 6.29 -16.89
C LYS A 34 -11.61 5.41 -18.09
N SER A 35 -12.44 4.38 -17.92
CA SER A 35 -12.94 3.52 -19.01
C SER A 35 -14.17 4.08 -19.76
N GLY A 36 -14.53 5.35 -19.54
CA GLY A 36 -15.66 6.02 -20.19
C GLY A 36 -17.03 5.70 -19.59
N ARG A 37 -17.09 5.13 -18.39
CA ARG A 37 -18.34 4.86 -17.66
C ARG A 37 -18.72 6.05 -16.78
N THR A 38 -19.99 6.11 -16.37
CA THR A 38 -20.57 7.14 -15.50
C THR A 38 -20.96 6.52 -14.15
N PRO A 39 -20.00 6.26 -13.24
CA PRO A 39 -20.33 5.72 -11.92
C PRO A 39 -20.96 6.76 -11.02
N LEU A 40 -21.83 6.30 -10.09
CA LEU A 40 -22.35 7.09 -8.98
C LEU A 40 -21.74 6.56 -7.68
N LEU A 41 -21.09 7.43 -6.93
CA LEU A 41 -20.56 7.12 -5.60
C LEU A 41 -21.54 7.66 -4.53
N LEU A 42 -21.95 6.80 -3.63
CA LEU A 42 -22.78 7.15 -2.47
C LEU A 42 -21.95 7.00 -1.20
N GLU A 43 -21.77 8.09 -0.46
CA GLU A 43 -21.09 8.12 0.85
C GLU A 43 -22.05 8.72 1.88
N LYS A 44 -22.15 8.08 3.06
CA LYS A 44 -23.01 8.56 4.15
C LYS A 44 -22.39 9.68 4.98
N GLN A 45 -21.07 9.77 5.00
CA GLN A 45 -20.34 10.81 5.70
C GLN A 45 -20.19 12.06 4.82
N ALA A 46 -19.99 13.20 5.44
CA ALA A 46 -19.74 14.45 4.71
C ALA A 46 -18.43 14.46 3.90
N GLN A 47 -17.49 13.57 4.26
CA GLN A 47 -16.17 13.47 3.64
C GLN A 47 -15.88 12.02 3.27
N CYS A 48 -15.38 11.81 2.05
CA CYS A 48 -14.83 10.53 1.62
C CYS A 48 -13.46 10.28 2.26
N GLY A 49 -12.96 9.03 2.16
CA GLY A 49 -11.64 8.61 2.65
C GLY A 49 -11.71 7.40 3.58
N GLY A 50 -12.80 7.21 4.30
CA GLY A 50 -12.94 6.09 5.24
C GLY A 50 -11.82 6.09 6.29
N LEU A 51 -11.06 4.99 6.41
CA LEU A 51 -9.94 4.87 7.36
C LEU A 51 -8.65 5.61 6.93
N ILE A 52 -8.60 6.18 5.71
CA ILE A 52 -7.47 7.01 5.24
C ILE A 52 -7.75 8.49 5.48
N ASN A 53 -8.85 8.80 6.13
CA ASN A 53 -9.27 10.16 6.36
C ASN A 53 -8.50 10.82 7.52
N SER A 54 -8.44 12.14 7.50
CA SER A 54 -7.98 12.95 8.62
C SER A 54 -9.12 13.80 9.18
N PHE A 55 -9.00 14.22 10.41
CA PHE A 55 -9.94 15.14 11.04
C PHE A 55 -9.21 16.24 11.80
N THR A 56 -9.85 17.40 11.91
CA THR A 56 -9.30 18.54 12.67
C THR A 56 -10.08 18.70 13.96
N ARG A 57 -9.34 18.87 15.07
CA ARG A 57 -9.90 19.16 16.37
C ARG A 57 -9.03 20.21 17.08
N ASP A 58 -9.65 21.26 17.58
CA ASP A 58 -9.01 22.36 18.31
C ASP A 58 -7.80 22.97 17.56
N GLY A 59 -7.89 23.06 16.21
CA GLY A 59 -6.83 23.58 15.33
C GLY A 59 -5.71 22.58 14.99
N PHE A 60 -5.76 21.35 15.51
CA PHE A 60 -4.81 20.29 15.18
C PHE A 60 -5.43 19.28 14.22
N THR A 61 -4.64 18.80 13.26
CA THR A 61 -5.04 17.76 12.32
C THR A 61 -4.50 16.41 12.77
N PHE A 62 -5.38 15.42 12.81
CA PHE A 62 -5.10 14.04 13.21
C PHE A 62 -5.43 13.07 12.09
N ASP A 63 -4.67 11.98 11.99
CA ASP A 63 -5.02 10.86 11.14
C ASP A 63 -6.20 10.09 11.75
N GLY A 64 -7.22 9.81 10.94
CA GLY A 64 -8.43 9.09 11.37
C GLY A 64 -8.28 7.58 11.42
N GLY A 65 -7.14 7.03 10.99
CA GLY A 65 -6.89 5.59 10.95
C GLY A 65 -5.51 5.26 10.40
N ILE A 66 -5.42 4.88 9.11
CA ILE A 66 -4.15 4.46 8.49
C ILE A 66 -3.20 5.66 8.37
N ARG A 67 -2.01 5.54 8.97
CA ARG A 67 -0.99 6.59 9.01
C ARG A 67 0.16 6.35 8.05
N ALA A 68 0.42 5.10 7.70
CA ALA A 68 1.52 4.71 6.83
C ALA A 68 1.01 3.79 5.73
N LEU A 69 1.58 3.96 4.54
CA LEU A 69 1.36 3.10 3.40
C LEU A 69 2.67 2.39 3.09
N GLU A 70 2.60 1.06 3.01
CA GLU A 70 3.72 0.25 2.56
C GLU A 70 3.69 0.11 1.05
N ASN A 71 4.86 0.22 0.43
CA ASN A 71 4.98 0.02 -1.01
C ASN A 71 4.99 -1.47 -1.34
N ALA A 72 3.80 -2.07 -1.37
CA ALA A 72 3.59 -3.46 -1.79
C ALA A 72 3.41 -3.61 -3.32
N GLY A 73 3.87 -2.64 -4.12
CA GLY A 73 3.79 -2.67 -5.58
C GLY A 73 2.38 -2.45 -6.15
N VAL A 74 1.41 -2.03 -5.36
CA VAL A 74 0.01 -1.83 -5.79
C VAL A 74 -0.37 -0.35 -5.81
N MET A 75 -0.16 0.36 -4.71
CA MET A 75 -0.68 1.71 -4.52
C MET A 75 -0.07 2.70 -5.51
N PHE A 76 1.25 2.74 -5.63
CA PHE A 76 1.93 3.71 -6.50
C PHE A 76 1.63 3.50 -7.99
N PRO A 77 1.73 2.29 -8.57
CA PRO A 77 1.37 2.09 -9.97
C PRO A 77 -0.12 2.32 -10.23
N MET A 78 -0.99 2.01 -9.26
CA MET A 78 -2.42 2.33 -9.34
C MET A 78 -2.66 3.82 -9.43
N LEU A 79 -2.08 4.64 -8.54
CA LEU A 79 -2.20 6.10 -8.57
C LEU A 79 -1.63 6.67 -9.86
N LYS A 80 -0.44 6.24 -10.27
CA LYS A 80 0.19 6.61 -11.54
C LYS A 80 -0.72 6.30 -12.72
N SER A 81 -1.35 5.13 -12.75
CA SER A 81 -2.26 4.75 -13.83
C SER A 81 -3.51 5.62 -13.89
N LEU A 82 -3.94 6.20 -12.76
CA LEU A 82 -5.03 7.17 -12.68
C LEU A 82 -4.59 8.62 -12.98
N GLY A 83 -3.30 8.87 -13.15
CA GLY A 83 -2.73 10.20 -13.32
C GLY A 83 -2.71 11.02 -12.04
N ILE A 84 -2.69 10.35 -10.88
CA ILE A 84 -2.65 10.98 -9.56
C ILE A 84 -1.21 10.97 -9.06
N GLU A 85 -0.66 12.16 -8.82
CA GLU A 85 0.65 12.36 -8.23
C GLU A 85 0.49 12.81 -6.78
N ILE A 86 1.08 12.05 -5.86
CA ILE A 86 1.10 12.34 -4.42
C ILE A 86 2.53 12.21 -3.94
N GLU A 87 2.99 13.19 -3.17
CA GLU A 87 4.26 13.10 -2.47
C GLU A 87 4.11 12.21 -1.24
N PHE A 88 4.94 11.16 -1.16
CA PHE A 88 5.01 10.28 -0.01
C PHE A 88 6.31 10.54 0.76
N LEU A 89 6.18 10.90 2.02
CA LEU A 89 7.31 11.07 2.91
C LEU A 89 7.69 9.74 3.55
N LYS A 90 8.98 9.44 3.58
CA LYS A 90 9.47 8.25 4.28
C LYS A 90 9.20 8.37 5.78
N ASN A 91 8.44 7.43 6.31
CA ASN A 91 8.23 7.35 7.75
C ASN A 91 9.50 6.81 8.44
N ARG A 92 9.98 7.55 9.43
CA ARG A 92 11.12 7.14 10.25
C ARG A 92 10.61 6.59 11.57
N VAL A 93 11.08 5.40 11.93
CA VAL A 93 10.70 4.73 13.17
C VAL A 93 11.86 4.75 14.15
N SER A 94 11.56 5.09 15.40
CA SER A 94 12.51 4.96 16.50
C SER A 94 11.97 3.97 17.51
N ILE A 95 12.81 3.06 17.98
CA ILE A 95 12.47 2.08 19.01
C ILE A 95 13.20 2.46 20.28
N GLY A 96 12.46 2.76 21.35
CA GLY A 96 13.00 3.03 22.68
C GLY A 96 12.89 1.79 23.56
N ILE A 97 14.00 1.38 24.18
CA ILE A 97 14.04 0.29 25.18
C ILE A 97 14.87 0.80 26.35
N GLU A 98 14.25 0.90 27.51
CA GLU A 98 14.85 1.51 28.70
C GLU A 98 15.36 2.94 28.38
N ASP A 99 16.63 3.23 28.60
CA ASP A 99 17.23 4.55 28.32
C ASP A 99 17.86 4.67 26.93
N GLN A 100 17.70 3.66 26.07
CA GLN A 100 18.30 3.62 24.73
C GLN A 100 17.27 3.78 23.64
N VAL A 101 17.63 4.56 22.60
CA VAL A 101 16.79 4.77 21.42
C VAL A 101 17.57 4.41 20.17
N ILE A 102 17.02 3.51 19.37
CA ILE A 102 17.56 3.14 18.06
C ILE A 102 16.62 3.66 16.96
N LYS A 103 17.21 4.26 15.94
CA LYS A 103 16.52 4.62 14.71
C LYS A 103 16.54 3.43 13.76
N VAL A 104 15.35 3.05 13.26
CA VAL A 104 15.18 1.97 12.31
C VAL A 104 14.67 2.56 11.00
N ASP A 105 15.59 2.83 10.07
CA ASP A 105 15.30 3.39 8.76
C ASP A 105 15.36 2.34 7.63
N SER A 106 15.97 1.20 7.91
CA SER A 106 16.19 0.13 6.94
C SER A 106 16.33 -1.25 7.59
N SER A 107 16.28 -2.30 6.82
CA SER A 107 16.57 -3.67 7.28
C SER A 107 18.01 -3.86 7.80
N GLN A 108 18.94 -2.97 7.44
CA GLN A 108 20.33 -2.98 7.94
C GLN A 108 20.40 -2.59 9.42
N ASP A 109 19.45 -1.78 9.90
CA ASP A 109 19.40 -1.32 11.29
C ASP A 109 18.91 -2.43 12.23
N LEU A 110 18.38 -3.53 11.69
CA LEU A 110 17.97 -4.70 12.46
C LEU A 110 19.14 -5.33 13.22
N SER A 111 20.37 -5.29 12.71
CA SER A 111 21.56 -5.77 13.38
C SER A 111 21.93 -4.91 14.60
N ALA A 112 21.73 -3.59 14.52
CA ALA A 112 21.93 -2.71 15.68
C ALA A 112 20.87 -2.97 16.78
N TYR A 113 19.63 -3.24 16.36
CA TYR A 113 18.55 -3.62 17.27
C TYR A 113 18.82 -4.98 17.94
N GLU A 114 19.30 -5.97 17.18
CA GLU A 114 19.73 -7.27 17.71
C GLU A 114 20.83 -7.11 18.75
N ALA A 115 21.87 -6.32 18.44
CA ALA A 115 22.98 -6.08 19.36
C ALA A 115 22.51 -5.43 20.67
N LEU A 116 21.60 -4.45 20.59
CA LEU A 116 21.01 -3.84 21.78
C LEU A 116 20.25 -4.87 22.63
N LEU A 117 19.36 -5.64 22.02
CA LEU A 117 18.59 -6.65 22.76
C LEU A 117 19.48 -7.66 23.44
N LYS A 118 20.55 -8.14 22.76
CA LYS A 118 21.52 -9.08 23.36
C LYS A 118 22.30 -8.47 24.51
N SER A 119 22.59 -7.18 24.45
CA SER A 119 23.28 -6.47 25.55
C SER A 119 22.40 -6.33 26.79
N LEU A 120 21.11 -6.06 26.59
CA LEU A 120 20.13 -5.93 27.67
C LEU A 120 19.69 -7.29 28.25
N TYR A 121 19.58 -8.28 27.38
CA TYR A 121 19.08 -9.62 27.73
C TYR A 121 20.06 -10.73 27.35
N PRO A 122 21.26 -10.79 27.95
CA PRO A 122 22.32 -11.73 27.55
C PRO A 122 21.94 -13.20 27.71
N LYS A 123 21.02 -13.52 28.63
CA LYS A 123 20.54 -14.89 28.82
C LYS A 123 19.68 -15.41 27.66
N SER A 124 19.08 -14.52 26.90
CA SER A 124 18.23 -14.83 25.73
C SER A 124 18.93 -14.52 24.39
N ALA A 125 20.26 -14.39 24.40
CA ALA A 125 21.01 -13.97 23.20
C ALA A 125 20.82 -14.92 21.99
N ASP A 126 20.74 -16.22 22.22
CA ASP A 126 20.53 -17.21 21.15
C ASP A 126 19.11 -17.17 20.59
N GLU A 127 18.10 -16.99 21.45
CA GLU A 127 16.70 -16.83 21.04
C GLU A 127 16.50 -15.55 20.23
N ILE A 128 17.12 -14.45 20.69
CA ILE A 128 17.09 -13.17 19.95
C ILE A 128 17.72 -13.33 18.57
N ALA A 129 18.87 -14.02 18.47
CA ALA A 129 19.50 -14.29 17.19
C ALA A 129 18.61 -15.10 16.25
N ALA A 130 17.95 -16.13 16.76
CA ALA A 130 17.04 -16.97 15.98
C ALA A 130 15.84 -16.16 15.45
N ILE A 131 15.20 -15.37 16.32
CA ILE A 131 14.07 -14.49 15.92
C ILE A 131 14.52 -13.48 14.85
N VAL A 132 15.67 -12.83 15.01
CA VAL A 132 16.18 -11.86 14.04
C VAL A 132 16.49 -12.53 12.70
N ALA A 133 17.05 -13.74 12.72
CA ALA A 133 17.29 -14.50 11.50
C ALA A 133 15.98 -14.84 10.77
N ASP A 134 14.94 -15.21 11.48
CA ASP A 134 13.61 -15.46 10.93
C ASP A 134 13.00 -14.19 10.33
N ILE A 135 13.07 -13.06 11.03
CA ILE A 135 12.62 -11.76 10.52
C ILE A 135 13.36 -11.41 9.22
N GLN A 136 14.69 -11.56 9.17
CA GLN A 136 15.48 -11.31 7.96
C GLN A 136 15.10 -12.25 6.82
N GLN A 137 14.79 -13.50 7.11
CA GLN A 137 14.34 -14.45 6.09
C GLN A 137 12.98 -14.07 5.55
N ILE A 138 12.01 -13.74 6.40
CA ILE A 138 10.66 -13.29 6.03
C ILE A 138 10.75 -12.01 5.20
N THR A 139 11.53 -11.02 5.63
CA THR A 139 11.73 -9.76 4.89
C THR A 139 12.25 -10.01 3.48
N ARG A 140 13.23 -10.90 3.30
CA ARG A 140 13.72 -11.28 1.97
C ARG A 140 12.64 -11.91 1.09
N TYR A 141 11.73 -12.69 1.66
CA TYR A 141 10.60 -13.25 0.90
C TYR A 141 9.57 -12.19 0.54
N MET A 142 9.28 -11.27 1.45
CA MET A 142 8.38 -10.13 1.19
C MET A 142 8.95 -9.23 0.09
N GLU A 143 10.26 -8.95 0.09
CA GLU A 143 10.92 -8.19 -0.98
C GLU A 143 10.79 -8.88 -2.36
N ILE A 144 10.79 -10.21 -2.40
CA ILE A 144 10.56 -10.95 -3.64
C ILE A 144 9.09 -10.87 -4.04
N GLN A 145 8.17 -11.02 -3.10
CA GLN A 145 6.74 -11.05 -3.38
C GLN A 145 6.19 -9.68 -3.77
N TYR A 146 6.65 -8.62 -3.10
CA TYR A 146 6.14 -7.26 -3.21
C TYR A 146 7.13 -6.27 -3.81
N GLY A 147 8.32 -6.71 -4.18
CA GLY A 147 9.41 -5.86 -4.66
C GLY A 147 9.29 -5.36 -6.10
N ILE A 148 8.15 -5.63 -6.77
CA ILE A 148 7.83 -5.09 -8.09
C ILE A 148 6.48 -4.38 -8.08
N GLU A 149 6.33 -3.44 -9.00
CA GLU A 149 5.03 -2.84 -9.29
C GLU A 149 4.10 -3.89 -9.92
N ASN A 150 2.85 -3.95 -9.47
CA ASN A 150 1.90 -4.92 -9.97
C ASN A 150 1.67 -4.70 -11.48
N PRO A 151 1.99 -5.72 -12.32
CA PRO A 151 1.90 -5.59 -13.78
C PRO A 151 0.51 -5.24 -14.32
N LEU A 152 -0.56 -5.46 -13.54
CA LEU A 152 -1.94 -5.10 -13.93
C LEU A 152 -2.15 -3.58 -14.07
N PHE A 153 -1.31 -2.77 -13.43
CA PHE A 153 -1.37 -1.30 -13.50
C PHE A 153 -0.33 -0.71 -14.46
N LEU A 154 0.49 -1.54 -15.10
CA LEU A 154 1.54 -1.12 -16.02
C LEU A 154 1.06 -1.17 -17.47
N ASP A 155 1.52 -0.24 -18.28
CA ASP A 155 1.36 -0.28 -19.73
C ASP A 155 2.56 -1.00 -20.36
N ILE A 156 2.33 -2.16 -20.99
CA ILE A 156 3.39 -3.00 -21.59
C ILE A 156 4.21 -2.23 -22.63
N ARG A 157 3.62 -1.26 -23.33
CA ARG A 157 4.31 -0.46 -24.36
C ARG A 157 5.10 0.69 -23.73
N ALA A 158 4.46 1.44 -22.81
CA ALA A 158 5.07 2.57 -22.13
C ALA A 158 6.15 2.12 -21.13
N ASP A 159 5.91 1.03 -20.41
CA ASP A 159 6.79 0.52 -19.35
C ASP A 159 7.67 -0.66 -19.81
N ARG A 160 7.94 -0.80 -21.13
CA ARG A 160 8.69 -1.95 -21.71
C ARG A 160 10.01 -2.22 -21.02
N ASP A 161 10.77 -1.17 -20.72
CA ASP A 161 12.08 -1.28 -20.05
C ASP A 161 11.93 -1.88 -18.63
N TYR A 162 10.88 -1.50 -17.91
CA TYR A 162 10.60 -2.05 -16.59
C TYR A 162 10.23 -3.54 -16.68
N PHE A 163 9.42 -3.93 -17.67
CA PHE A 163 9.10 -5.34 -17.91
C PHE A 163 10.37 -6.18 -18.15
N ILE A 164 11.25 -5.72 -19.05
CA ILE A 164 12.47 -6.47 -19.39
C ILE A 164 13.45 -6.53 -18.21
N LYS A 165 13.68 -5.39 -17.52
CA LYS A 165 14.72 -5.28 -16.50
C LYS A 165 14.29 -5.70 -15.10
N LYS A 166 12.98 -5.70 -14.80
CA LYS A 166 12.43 -5.97 -13.46
C LYS A 166 11.46 -7.16 -13.44
N VAL A 167 10.42 -7.14 -14.27
CA VAL A 167 9.35 -8.15 -14.22
C VAL A 167 9.85 -9.52 -14.68
N PHE A 168 10.54 -9.61 -15.81
CA PHE A 168 11.06 -10.90 -16.29
C PHE A 168 12.05 -11.57 -15.32
N PRO A 169 13.10 -10.90 -14.82
CA PRO A 169 13.98 -11.48 -13.81
C PRO A 169 13.25 -11.85 -12.52
N TRP A 170 12.25 -11.06 -12.13
CA TRP A 170 11.43 -11.33 -10.96
C TRP A 170 10.60 -12.62 -11.12
N ILE A 171 10.00 -12.89 -12.28
CA ILE A 171 9.23 -14.11 -12.53
C ILE A 171 10.09 -15.35 -12.24
N PHE A 172 11.33 -15.38 -12.72
CA PHE A 172 12.25 -16.51 -12.46
C PHE A 172 12.58 -16.62 -10.97
N LYS A 173 12.88 -15.49 -10.31
CA LYS A 173 13.20 -15.46 -8.89
C LYS A 173 12.02 -15.91 -8.05
N TYR A 174 10.80 -15.47 -8.38
CA TYR A 174 9.55 -15.84 -7.73
C TYR A 174 9.26 -17.33 -7.89
N ALA A 175 9.33 -17.87 -9.11
CA ALA A 175 9.09 -19.26 -9.40
C ALA A 175 10.05 -20.22 -8.67
N LEU A 176 11.30 -19.80 -8.43
CA LEU A 176 12.28 -20.59 -7.69
C LEU A 176 12.14 -20.48 -6.17
N THR A 177 11.51 -19.42 -5.67
CA THR A 177 11.45 -19.12 -4.23
C THR A 177 10.16 -19.59 -3.58
N VAL A 178 9.00 -19.35 -4.22
CA VAL A 178 7.67 -19.69 -3.67
C VAL A 178 7.52 -21.15 -3.30
N PRO A 179 7.94 -22.14 -4.12
CA PRO A 179 7.82 -23.54 -3.76
C PRO A 179 8.66 -23.92 -2.51
N LYS A 180 9.75 -23.20 -2.25
CA LYS A 180 10.60 -23.44 -1.07
C LYS A 180 9.95 -22.94 0.21
N VAL A 181 9.24 -21.81 0.12
CA VAL A 181 8.49 -21.23 1.26
C VAL A 181 7.28 -22.10 1.58
N ALA A 182 6.47 -22.42 0.58
CA ALA A 182 5.26 -23.22 0.74
C ALA A 182 5.52 -24.63 1.33
N ARG A 183 6.74 -25.18 1.15
CA ARG A 183 7.13 -26.47 1.73
C ARG A 183 7.57 -26.40 3.19
N LYS A 184 8.00 -25.22 3.68
CA LYS A 184 8.43 -25.05 5.07
C LYS A 184 7.26 -24.83 6.02
N ASP A 185 6.13 -24.35 5.54
CA ASP A 185 4.95 -24.02 6.34
C ASP A 185 3.91 -25.17 6.39
N GLN A 186 4.26 -26.34 5.93
CA GLN A 186 3.44 -27.55 6.15
C GLN A 186 3.90 -28.25 7.44
N PRO A 187 2.95 -28.46 8.39
CA PRO A 187 3.23 -29.19 9.63
C PRO A 187 3.61 -30.65 9.39
#